data_1bf4e215d0d935364b24ff3a8d8522ce
#
_entry.id   1bf4e215d0d935364b24ff3a8d8522ce
#
_cell.length_a   1.000
_cell.length_b   1.000
_cell.length_c   1.000
_cell.angle_alpha   90.00
_cell.angle_beta   90.00
_cell.angle_gamma   90.00
#
_symmetry.space_group_name_H-M   'P 1'
#
loop_
_entity.id
_entity.type
_entity.pdbx_description
1 polymer ?
#
loop_
_entity_poly.entity_id
_entity_poly.type
_entity_poly.pdbx_seq_one_letter_code
_entity_poly.pdbx_strand_id
1 'polypeptide(L)'
;MGYHVTELAHSSMLRWRGNVRAAYDDVLTPQAVAALNELAPLDVDRRALMQARLDRHTMRRQRRERIGFLNPADRIGRTSLRVQDVRDGKFAVSEIPSDLQRQWIQGTGPAARPNATVEQGIRNVAYALLSGADGWMFDGEDALGQIATMSLDNQRNLKLALHDDGLFLKVAEQVAGDMNRWAEGFLKRRTIADWRQQLRFTTRIFRPRGLHLDDRHVANGDGSGFSASIVDATLYVANNAQRLRELGSSIVLYLPKIQTAEEAALWNEILSALEAQLRLPAAAIKTYVLVEQLEACFQLMEIRAVLGPRFVGFNTGRWDYINSVSDAMAWDPAFVNPNIDAITMTYGYMRTYEDRVRRVVNTPDAQGRFSLWQGGMEPNIPVGTEQGVAASMARAVAGAQREQREGASGKWVAHWKMVHVVRPVWEKAGDANQLGRSFPRLTYTAADAEQLLQLDPAPRTARGARDLLSVAIQYANAFSQGFQAAALKPADSFGDDDVLYLMEDMATGEIRISILWEWLHKNAVLTYSSGAATGDRFSPGLFAALLDEEYAKLQQAGDRDVHDDSKQTTLPIAREIVKTYVEHDAKLPWFIDLLNVNLGNHDLAEARRRIQMFSERFGKGERVTANLDFNS
;
A
#
# COMPACT_ATOMS: atom_id res chain seq x y z
N MET A 1 30.86 17.85 5.30
CA MET A 1 30.73 18.72 6.49
C MET A 1 29.70 18.06 7.40
N GLY A 2 30.14 17.66 8.58
CA GLY A 2 29.29 16.94 9.53
C GLY A 2 28.14 17.81 10.00
N TYR A 3 27.01 17.17 10.21
CA TYR A 3 25.88 17.77 10.89
C TYR A 3 26.34 18.22 12.28
N HIS A 4 26.23 19.51 12.56
CA HIS A 4 26.14 19.96 13.94
C HIS A 4 24.79 19.46 14.47
N VAL A 5 24.82 18.31 15.12
CA VAL A 5 23.81 17.94 16.10
C VAL A 5 23.89 19.04 17.14
N THR A 6 22.95 19.97 17.13
CA THR A 6 22.72 20.81 18.28
C THR A 6 22.48 19.84 19.43
N GLU A 7 23.26 19.95 20.51
CA GLU A 7 23.02 19.22 21.73
C GLU A 7 21.60 19.56 22.21
N LEU A 8 20.64 18.77 21.74
CA LEU A 8 19.30 18.76 22.31
C LEU A 8 19.42 17.95 23.58
N ALA A 9 19.15 18.62 24.67
CA ALA A 9 19.17 18.09 26.01
C ALA A 9 18.55 16.69 26.07
N HIS A 10 19.28 15.75 26.67
CA HIS A 10 18.88 14.38 26.98
C HIS A 10 17.60 14.35 27.81
N SER A 11 16.41 14.39 27.20
CA SER A 11 15.16 14.07 27.90
C SER A 11 13.95 13.77 27.01
N SER A 12 14.09 13.20 25.86
CA SER A 12 12.89 12.68 25.18
C SER A 12 12.81 11.17 25.30
N MET A 13 12.51 10.67 26.49
CA MET A 13 12.00 9.31 26.58
C MET A 13 10.67 9.27 25.85
N LEU A 14 10.53 8.32 24.92
CA LEU A 14 9.27 8.06 24.24
C LEU A 14 8.16 7.76 25.29
N ARG A 15 6.98 8.27 25.04
CA ARG A 15 5.79 8.00 25.85
C ARG A 15 5.04 6.80 25.28
N TRP A 16 4.52 5.98 26.16
CA TRP A 16 3.83 4.73 25.81
C TRP A 16 2.38 4.80 26.28
N ARG A 17 1.46 4.35 25.44
CA ARG A 17 0.04 4.31 25.78
C ARG A 17 -0.24 3.14 26.73
N GLY A 18 -0.90 3.44 27.83
CA GLY A 18 -1.39 2.44 28.78
C GLY A 18 -0.31 1.44 29.22
N ASN A 19 -0.65 0.16 29.21
CA ASN A 19 0.22 -0.94 29.59
C ASN A 19 0.89 -1.66 28.41
N VAL A 20 0.92 -1.06 27.22
CA VAL A 20 1.35 -1.71 25.98
C VAL A 20 2.76 -2.32 26.07
N ARG A 21 3.67 -1.66 26.80
CA ARG A 21 5.03 -2.21 27.00
C ARG A 21 5.06 -3.54 27.77
N ALA A 22 4.18 -3.69 28.75
CA ALA A 22 4.08 -4.93 29.52
C ALA A 22 3.29 -6.02 28.77
N ALA A 23 2.26 -5.61 28.02
CA ALA A 23 1.43 -6.54 27.26
C ALA A 23 2.13 -7.10 25.99
N TYR A 24 3.13 -6.38 25.50
CA TYR A 24 3.89 -6.71 24.28
C TYR A 24 5.41 -6.72 24.52
N ASP A 25 5.85 -7.17 25.69
CA ASP A 25 7.27 -7.26 26.06
C ASP A 25 8.06 -8.21 25.13
N ASP A 26 7.38 -9.15 24.53
CA ASP A 26 7.90 -10.05 23.50
C ASP A 26 8.21 -9.34 22.17
N VAL A 27 7.52 -8.26 21.82
CA VAL A 27 7.74 -7.42 20.64
C VAL A 27 8.54 -6.17 20.99
N LEU A 28 8.16 -5.50 22.08
CA LEU A 28 8.82 -4.30 22.62
C LEU A 28 10.03 -4.69 23.49
N THR A 29 10.90 -5.49 22.91
CA THR A 29 12.11 -5.98 23.59
C THR A 29 13.02 -4.82 24.04
N PRO A 30 13.89 -5.00 25.04
CA PRO A 30 14.83 -3.95 25.45
C PRO A 30 15.69 -3.43 24.29
N GLN A 31 16.10 -4.31 23.37
CA GLN A 31 16.87 -3.93 22.17
C GLN A 31 16.04 -3.06 21.23
N ALA A 32 14.77 -3.44 20.96
CA ALA A 32 13.88 -2.68 20.09
C ALA A 32 13.57 -1.29 20.68
N VAL A 33 13.29 -1.22 21.99
CA VAL A 33 13.04 0.05 22.67
C VAL A 33 14.29 0.94 22.70
N ALA A 34 15.47 0.39 22.89
CA ALA A 34 16.72 1.15 22.81
C ALA A 34 16.93 1.73 21.40
N ALA A 35 16.66 0.92 20.37
CA ALA A 35 16.76 1.38 18.98
C ALA A 35 15.73 2.48 18.66
N LEU A 36 14.49 2.38 19.15
CA LEU A 36 13.48 3.42 18.98
C LEU A 36 13.91 4.75 19.61
N ASN A 37 14.49 4.72 20.81
CA ASN A 37 15.00 5.93 21.47
C ASN A 37 16.15 6.57 20.69
N GLU A 38 17.04 5.77 20.12
CA GLU A 38 18.15 6.25 19.29
C GLU A 38 17.67 6.90 18.00
N LEU A 39 16.59 6.37 17.40
CA LEU A 39 16.02 6.88 16.17
C LEU A 39 15.05 8.06 16.39
N ALA A 40 14.65 8.34 17.63
CA ALA A 40 13.68 9.39 17.93
C ALA A 40 14.05 10.78 17.37
N PRO A 41 15.32 11.22 17.32
CA PRO A 41 15.69 12.49 16.72
C PRO A 41 15.31 12.61 15.23
N LEU A 42 15.30 11.53 14.47
CA LEU A 42 14.94 11.51 13.05
C LEU A 42 13.45 11.78 12.81
N ASP A 43 12.60 11.63 13.84
CA ASP A 43 11.20 11.99 13.74
C ASP A 43 10.97 13.50 13.55
N VAL A 44 11.90 14.33 13.97
CA VAL A 44 11.85 15.79 13.74
C VAL A 44 11.94 16.07 12.23
N ASP A 45 12.89 15.44 11.53
CA ASP A 45 13.06 15.59 10.08
C ASP A 45 11.86 14.99 9.34
N ARG A 46 11.34 13.83 9.81
CA ARG A 46 10.12 13.24 9.27
C ARG A 46 8.94 14.19 9.35
N ARG A 47 8.69 14.80 10.49
CA ARG A 47 7.58 15.76 10.67
C ARG A 47 7.75 16.98 9.76
N ALA A 48 8.97 17.49 9.64
CA ALA A 48 9.26 18.61 8.73
C ALA A 48 8.99 18.26 7.26
N LEU A 49 9.42 17.07 6.80
CA LEU A 49 9.15 16.60 5.44
C LEU A 49 7.65 16.36 5.18
N MET A 50 6.92 15.83 6.16
CA MET A 50 5.48 15.63 6.03
C MET A 50 4.71 16.95 6.02
N GLN A 51 5.15 17.95 6.77
CA GLN A 51 4.59 19.30 6.66
C GLN A 51 4.88 19.91 5.29
N ALA A 52 6.12 19.82 4.81
CA ALA A 52 6.49 20.28 3.46
C ALA A 52 5.68 19.59 2.35
N ARG A 53 5.29 18.32 2.54
CA ARG A 53 4.39 17.58 1.63
C ARG A 53 3.01 18.24 1.58
N LEU A 54 2.42 18.55 2.73
CA LEU A 54 1.12 19.24 2.82
C LEU A 54 1.19 20.64 2.21
N ASP A 55 2.27 21.37 2.49
CA ASP A 55 2.48 22.73 1.95
C ASP A 55 2.60 22.71 0.44
N ARG A 56 3.37 21.77 -0.14
CA ARG A 56 3.48 21.58 -1.60
C ARG A 56 2.12 21.32 -2.23
N HIS A 57 1.33 20.42 -1.64
CA HIS A 57 0.00 20.07 -2.14
C HIS A 57 -0.92 21.30 -2.10
N THR A 58 -0.94 22.02 -0.98
CA THR A 58 -1.74 23.24 -0.80
C THR A 58 -1.32 24.35 -1.81
N MET A 59 -0.02 24.60 -1.95
CA MET A 59 0.48 25.60 -2.89
C MET A 59 0.13 25.28 -4.35
N ARG A 60 0.29 24.04 -4.78
CA ARG A 60 -0.08 23.60 -6.14
C ARG A 60 -1.55 23.82 -6.41
N ARG A 61 -2.41 23.45 -5.46
CA ARG A 61 -3.85 23.67 -5.57
C ARG A 61 -4.20 25.15 -5.69
N GLN A 62 -3.62 26.00 -4.83
CA GLN A 62 -3.87 27.45 -4.84
C GLN A 62 -3.38 28.13 -6.12
N ARG A 63 -2.19 27.73 -6.60
CA ARG A 63 -1.57 28.30 -7.79
C ARG A 63 -2.02 27.64 -9.09
N ARG A 64 -2.78 26.53 -8.99
CA ARG A 64 -3.17 25.69 -10.14
C ARG A 64 -1.96 25.21 -10.94
N GLU A 65 -0.94 24.77 -10.25
CA GLU A 65 0.32 24.34 -10.84
C GLU A 65 0.34 22.80 -11.02
N ARG A 66 0.80 22.36 -12.18
CA ARG A 66 1.11 20.96 -12.46
C ARG A 66 2.48 20.57 -11.89
N ILE A 67 2.66 19.31 -11.57
CA ILE A 67 3.93 18.76 -11.12
C ILE A 67 4.90 18.74 -12.29
N GLY A 68 6.16 19.14 -12.04
CA GLY A 68 7.26 19.08 -13.01
C GLY A 68 8.42 18.24 -12.51
N PHE A 69 9.34 17.94 -13.41
CA PHE A 69 10.60 17.28 -13.07
C PHE A 69 11.53 18.24 -12.29
N LEU A 70 12.40 17.65 -11.47
CA LEU A 70 13.44 18.41 -10.78
C LEU A 70 14.38 19.10 -11.79
N ASN A 71 14.91 20.28 -11.41
CA ASN A 71 15.90 20.96 -12.21
C ASN A 71 17.19 20.12 -12.28
N PRO A 72 17.74 19.87 -13.48
CA PRO A 72 18.96 19.06 -13.65
C PRO A 72 20.18 19.57 -12.86
N ALA A 73 20.28 20.89 -12.64
CA ALA A 73 21.40 21.51 -11.93
C ALA A 73 21.32 21.36 -10.40
N ASP A 74 20.14 21.04 -9.86
CA ASP A 74 19.92 20.98 -8.42
C ASP A 74 20.55 19.73 -7.77
N ARG A 75 20.75 19.83 -6.46
CA ARG A 75 21.06 18.68 -5.61
C ARG A 75 19.77 18.07 -5.09
N ILE A 76 19.81 16.78 -4.84
CA ILE A 76 18.69 16.04 -4.25
C ILE A 76 18.71 16.28 -2.73
N GLY A 77 17.85 17.18 -2.27
CA GLY A 77 17.77 17.54 -0.86
C GLY A 77 19.12 17.85 -0.23
N ARG A 78 19.40 17.23 0.89
CA ARG A 78 20.67 17.41 1.64
C ARG A 78 21.80 16.48 1.15
N THR A 79 21.57 15.66 0.12
CA THR A 79 22.56 14.72 -0.39
C THR A 79 23.64 15.42 -1.23
N SER A 80 24.73 14.72 -1.52
CA SER A 80 25.74 15.18 -2.47
C SER A 80 25.37 14.94 -3.94
N LEU A 81 24.30 14.20 -4.19
CA LEU A 81 23.87 13.78 -5.52
C LEU A 81 23.25 14.95 -6.29
N ARG A 82 23.65 15.10 -7.56
CA ARG A 82 23.03 16.04 -8.49
C ARG A 82 21.99 15.32 -9.35
N VAL A 83 20.90 15.97 -9.63
CA VAL A 83 19.79 15.42 -10.42
C VAL A 83 20.28 14.91 -11.78
N GLN A 84 21.08 15.72 -12.53
CA GLN A 84 21.58 15.30 -13.84
C GLN A 84 22.53 14.09 -13.74
N ASP A 85 23.44 14.09 -12.77
CA ASP A 85 24.36 12.96 -12.61
C ASP A 85 23.62 11.65 -12.32
N VAL A 86 22.57 11.73 -11.53
CA VAL A 86 21.70 10.57 -11.26
C VAL A 86 20.96 10.10 -12.52
N ARG A 87 20.41 11.02 -13.31
CA ARG A 87 19.75 10.70 -14.59
C ARG A 87 20.71 10.10 -15.63
N ASP A 88 21.98 10.44 -15.53
CA ASP A 88 23.06 9.86 -16.32
C ASP A 88 23.55 8.49 -15.81
N GLY A 89 22.97 7.96 -14.71
CA GLY A 89 23.38 6.69 -14.12
C GLY A 89 24.63 6.76 -13.22
N LYS A 90 25.09 7.97 -12.85
CA LYS A 90 26.29 8.16 -12.01
C LYS A 90 25.98 7.98 -10.52
N PHE A 91 25.49 6.82 -10.17
CA PHE A 91 25.25 6.35 -8.79
C PHE A 91 25.49 4.86 -8.73
N ALA A 92 25.44 4.27 -7.54
CA ALA A 92 25.64 2.84 -7.36
C ALA A 92 24.52 2.22 -6.55
N VAL A 93 23.96 1.12 -7.05
CA VAL A 93 23.16 0.17 -6.27
C VAL A 93 24.02 -1.05 -5.91
N SER A 94 23.53 -1.94 -5.05
CA SER A 94 24.20 -3.23 -4.81
C SER A 94 23.78 -4.27 -5.86
N GLU A 95 24.52 -5.37 -5.90
CA GLU A 95 23.99 -6.58 -6.52
C GLU A 95 22.73 -7.03 -5.81
N ILE A 96 21.80 -7.58 -6.57
CA ILE A 96 20.57 -8.15 -6.03
C ILE A 96 20.95 -9.42 -5.26
N PRO A 97 20.62 -9.52 -3.95
CA PRO A 97 20.91 -10.72 -3.16
C PRO A 97 20.33 -11.98 -3.80
N SER A 98 20.98 -13.13 -3.59
CA SER A 98 20.61 -14.39 -4.24
C SER A 98 19.16 -14.82 -4.01
N ASP A 99 18.64 -14.61 -2.79
CA ASP A 99 17.25 -14.90 -2.43
C ASP A 99 16.24 -13.91 -3.02
N LEU A 100 16.71 -12.77 -3.56
CA LEU A 100 15.90 -11.76 -4.25
C LEU A 100 16.05 -11.80 -5.78
N GLN A 101 16.95 -12.61 -6.32
CA GLN A 101 17.15 -12.69 -7.77
C GLN A 101 15.95 -13.30 -8.49
N ARG A 102 15.29 -14.31 -7.89
CA ARG A 102 14.10 -14.94 -8.43
C ARG A 102 12.88 -14.56 -7.62
N GLN A 103 12.27 -13.45 -7.95
CA GLN A 103 11.08 -12.92 -7.30
C GLN A 103 9.90 -12.87 -8.28
N TRP A 104 9.59 -14.01 -8.92
CA TRP A 104 8.54 -14.11 -9.93
C TRP A 104 7.16 -13.90 -9.37
N ILE A 105 6.89 -14.48 -8.22
CA ILE A 105 5.62 -14.33 -7.52
C ILE A 105 5.89 -13.85 -6.11
N GLN A 106 5.37 -12.67 -5.81
CA GLN A 106 5.29 -12.17 -4.44
C GLN A 106 3.84 -12.17 -3.99
N GLY A 107 3.57 -12.63 -2.77
CA GLY A 107 2.27 -12.45 -2.15
C GLY A 107 2.21 -11.17 -1.35
N THR A 108 1.00 -10.70 -1.05
CA THR A 108 0.74 -9.54 -0.19
C THR A 108 -0.35 -9.83 0.83
N GLY A 109 -0.26 -9.18 2.01
CA GLY A 109 -1.06 -9.54 3.19
C GLY A 109 -0.49 -10.80 3.85
N PRO A 110 -1.14 -11.42 4.79
CA PRO A 110 -2.26 -10.90 5.56
C PRO A 110 -1.82 -9.92 6.63
N ALA A 111 -2.77 -9.20 7.20
CA ALA A 111 -2.56 -8.41 8.40
C ALA A 111 -3.31 -9.00 9.60
N ALA A 112 -2.92 -8.61 10.81
CA ALA A 112 -3.66 -8.94 12.02
C ALA A 112 -5.07 -8.34 11.98
N ARG A 113 -6.02 -8.98 12.68
CA ARG A 113 -7.39 -8.50 12.82
C ARG A 113 -7.65 -8.08 14.28
N PRO A 114 -8.49 -7.09 14.53
CA PRO A 114 -8.88 -6.74 15.89
C PRO A 114 -9.50 -7.96 16.59
N ASN A 115 -9.14 -8.17 17.84
CA ASN A 115 -9.66 -9.28 18.66
C ASN A 115 -9.41 -10.70 18.12
N ALA A 116 -8.55 -10.87 17.11
CA ALA A 116 -8.15 -12.18 16.66
C ALA A 116 -7.28 -12.86 17.72
N THR A 117 -7.47 -14.17 17.88
CA THR A 117 -6.54 -14.96 18.68
C THR A 117 -5.19 -15.06 17.99
N VAL A 118 -4.12 -15.28 18.75
CA VAL A 118 -2.78 -15.50 18.18
C VAL A 118 -2.81 -16.64 17.15
N GLU A 119 -3.52 -17.73 17.44
CA GLU A 119 -3.64 -18.86 16.51
C GLU A 119 -4.29 -18.48 15.18
N GLN A 120 -5.34 -17.63 15.19
CA GLN A 120 -5.95 -17.10 13.98
C GLN A 120 -4.98 -16.21 13.18
N GLY A 121 -4.23 -15.36 13.86
CA GLY A 121 -3.24 -14.48 13.24
C GLY A 121 -2.12 -15.26 12.56
N ILE A 122 -1.47 -16.19 13.28
CA ILE A 122 -0.37 -17.00 12.74
C ILE A 122 -0.81 -17.99 11.67
N ARG A 123 -2.09 -18.41 11.65
CA ARG A 123 -2.65 -19.27 10.59
C ARG A 123 -2.57 -18.58 9.22
N ASN A 124 -2.88 -17.30 9.16
CA ASN A 124 -2.76 -16.53 7.92
C ASN A 124 -1.29 -16.36 7.48
N VAL A 125 -0.38 -16.17 8.44
CA VAL A 125 1.07 -16.14 8.16
C VAL A 125 1.54 -17.50 7.62
N ALA A 126 1.02 -18.60 8.14
CA ALA A 126 1.35 -19.95 7.65
C ALA A 126 0.87 -20.16 6.20
N TYR A 127 -0.35 -19.74 5.84
CA TYR A 127 -0.80 -19.77 4.43
C TYR A 127 0.14 -18.99 3.50
N ALA A 128 0.61 -17.83 3.92
CA ALA A 128 1.54 -17.01 3.16
C ALA A 128 2.87 -17.73 2.92
N LEU A 129 3.50 -18.23 3.99
CA LEU A 129 4.81 -18.87 3.91
C LEU A 129 4.79 -20.25 3.23
N LEU A 130 3.66 -20.95 3.27
CA LEU A 130 3.47 -22.25 2.63
C LEU A 130 2.97 -22.15 1.18
N SER A 131 2.67 -20.95 0.69
CA SER A 131 2.08 -20.72 -0.64
C SER A 131 2.97 -21.14 -1.80
N GLY A 132 4.28 -21.25 -1.59
CA GLY A 132 5.27 -21.45 -2.66
C GLY A 132 5.58 -20.18 -3.46
N ALA A 133 5.16 -19.01 -2.99
CA ALA A 133 5.62 -17.74 -3.54
C ALA A 133 7.12 -17.54 -3.30
N ASP A 134 7.80 -16.86 -4.22
CA ASP A 134 9.24 -16.57 -4.09
C ASP A 134 9.51 -15.57 -2.98
N GLY A 135 8.59 -14.59 -2.80
CA GLY A 135 8.57 -13.68 -1.68
C GLY A 135 7.16 -13.47 -1.15
N TRP A 136 7.05 -12.99 0.08
CA TRP A 136 5.77 -12.58 0.64
C TRP A 136 5.93 -11.28 1.40
N MET A 137 5.21 -10.27 0.99
CA MET A 137 5.13 -8.97 1.64
C MET A 137 4.06 -9.03 2.73
N PHE A 138 4.50 -9.06 3.99
CA PHE A 138 3.64 -8.93 5.16
C PHE A 138 3.29 -7.46 5.34
N ASP A 139 2.01 -7.18 5.29
CA ASP A 139 1.53 -5.82 5.22
C ASP A 139 1.33 -5.21 6.61
N GLY A 140 2.01 -4.13 6.88
CA GLY A 140 1.82 -3.28 8.06
C GLY A 140 1.06 -1.98 7.74
N GLU A 141 0.62 -1.76 6.49
CA GLU A 141 -0.01 -0.52 6.05
C GLU A 141 -1.45 -0.70 5.57
N ASP A 142 -1.72 -0.81 4.27
CA ASP A 142 -3.08 -0.72 3.71
C ASP A 142 -4.01 -1.86 4.16
N ALA A 143 -3.49 -3.06 4.37
CA ALA A 143 -4.27 -4.17 4.90
C ALA A 143 -4.29 -4.22 6.44
N LEU A 144 -3.60 -3.29 7.10
CA LEU A 144 -3.53 -3.19 8.56
C LEU A 144 -4.20 -1.91 9.04
N GLY A 145 -5.26 -2.01 9.83
CA GLY A 145 -5.90 -0.85 10.45
C GLY A 145 -5.08 -0.24 11.58
N GLN A 146 -5.29 1.06 11.77
CA GLN A 146 -4.76 1.78 12.94
C GLN A 146 -5.69 1.59 14.17
N ILE A 147 -6.20 0.38 14.38
CA ILE A 147 -7.19 0.05 15.40
C ILE A 147 -6.56 -0.83 16.49
N ALA A 148 -6.91 -0.57 17.73
CA ALA A 148 -6.43 -1.34 18.89
C ALA A 148 -4.92 -1.64 18.80
N THR A 149 -4.50 -2.88 18.98
CA THR A 149 -3.11 -3.32 19.00
C THR A 149 -2.65 -4.01 17.71
N MET A 150 -3.41 -3.85 16.62
CA MET A 150 -3.18 -4.61 15.38
C MET A 150 -1.75 -4.53 14.85
N SER A 151 -1.10 -3.37 14.93
CA SER A 151 0.30 -3.23 14.47
C SER A 151 1.28 -4.07 15.31
N LEU A 152 1.06 -4.15 16.61
CA LEU A 152 1.87 -4.98 17.51
C LEU A 152 1.55 -6.47 17.38
N ASP A 153 0.27 -6.81 17.20
CA ASP A 153 -0.16 -8.19 16.92
C ASP A 153 0.46 -8.71 15.61
N ASN A 154 0.53 -7.86 14.60
CA ASN A 154 1.18 -8.20 13.33
C ASN A 154 2.67 -8.51 13.52
N GLN A 155 3.39 -7.67 14.28
CA GLN A 155 4.80 -7.91 14.62
C GLN A 155 4.98 -9.20 15.43
N ARG A 156 4.11 -9.47 16.41
CA ARG A 156 4.11 -10.72 17.19
C ARG A 156 3.91 -11.94 16.30
N ASN A 157 2.92 -11.93 15.42
CA ASN A 157 2.63 -13.03 14.52
C ASN A 157 3.82 -13.36 13.61
N LEU A 158 4.48 -12.33 13.08
CA LEU A 158 5.68 -12.50 12.26
C LEU A 158 6.86 -13.07 13.07
N LYS A 159 7.07 -12.56 14.28
CA LYS A 159 8.12 -13.05 15.17
C LYS A 159 7.95 -14.54 15.49
N LEU A 160 6.73 -14.95 15.87
CA LEU A 160 6.42 -16.36 16.13
C LEU A 160 6.72 -17.26 14.92
N ALA A 161 6.37 -16.80 13.72
CA ALA A 161 6.62 -17.54 12.50
C ALA A 161 8.11 -17.63 12.13
N LEU A 162 8.86 -16.55 12.31
CA LEU A 162 10.29 -16.48 11.99
C LEU A 162 11.16 -17.27 12.96
N HIS A 163 10.74 -17.35 14.22
CA HIS A 163 11.49 -18.04 15.28
C HIS A 163 11.05 -19.48 15.51
N ASP A 164 10.27 -20.06 14.59
CA ASP A 164 9.80 -21.45 14.64
C ASP A 164 9.09 -21.79 15.97
N ASP A 165 8.24 -20.87 16.45
CA ASP A 165 7.46 -21.10 17.68
C ASP A 165 6.62 -22.37 17.62
N GLY A 166 6.53 -23.10 18.72
CA GLY A 166 5.86 -24.39 18.76
C GLY A 166 4.37 -24.33 18.37
N LEU A 167 3.65 -23.25 18.74
CA LEU A 167 2.28 -23.03 18.33
C LEU A 167 2.20 -22.75 16.82
N PHE A 168 3.11 -21.92 16.29
CA PHE A 168 3.17 -21.65 14.86
C PHE A 168 3.44 -22.91 14.05
N LEU A 169 4.41 -23.74 14.45
CA LEU A 169 4.73 -24.98 13.73
C LEU A 169 3.55 -25.95 13.71
N LYS A 170 2.80 -26.07 14.82
CA LYS A 170 1.59 -26.89 14.88
C LYS A 170 0.50 -26.39 13.90
N VAL A 171 0.29 -25.07 13.86
CA VAL A 171 -0.67 -24.45 12.94
C VAL A 171 -0.22 -24.60 11.49
N ALA A 172 1.08 -24.41 11.21
CA ALA A 172 1.63 -24.55 9.86
C ALA A 172 1.46 -25.98 9.29
N GLU A 173 1.62 -27.01 10.12
CA GLU A 173 1.39 -28.40 9.71
C GLU A 173 -0.08 -28.63 9.30
N GLN A 174 -1.03 -28.10 10.07
CA GLN A 174 -2.46 -28.17 9.73
C GLN A 174 -2.76 -27.43 8.42
N VAL A 175 -2.24 -26.21 8.27
CA VAL A 175 -2.40 -25.39 7.07
C VAL A 175 -1.82 -26.08 5.84
N ALA A 176 -0.65 -26.72 5.95
CA ALA A 176 -0.08 -27.50 4.85
C ALA A 176 -1.00 -28.64 4.39
N GLY A 177 -1.66 -29.31 5.35
CA GLY A 177 -2.68 -30.31 5.05
C GLY A 177 -3.89 -29.73 4.30
N ASP A 178 -4.39 -28.58 4.77
CA ASP A 178 -5.52 -27.88 4.13
C ASP A 178 -5.18 -27.44 2.70
N MET A 179 -4.00 -26.86 2.51
CA MET A 179 -3.51 -26.41 1.20
C MET A 179 -3.35 -27.57 0.23
N ASN A 180 -2.80 -28.69 0.67
CA ASN A 180 -2.66 -29.87 -0.18
C ASN A 180 -4.01 -30.47 -0.55
N ARG A 181 -5.00 -30.54 0.36
CA ARG A 181 -6.36 -30.98 0.02
C ARG A 181 -6.98 -30.12 -1.08
N TRP A 182 -6.85 -28.79 -0.97
CA TRP A 182 -7.30 -27.89 -2.03
C TRP A 182 -6.55 -28.13 -3.34
N ALA A 183 -5.22 -28.27 -3.31
CA ALA A 183 -4.39 -28.44 -4.49
C ALA A 183 -4.68 -29.78 -5.20
N GLU A 184 -4.89 -30.87 -4.46
CA GLU A 184 -5.30 -32.18 -5.02
C GLU A 184 -6.67 -32.09 -5.69
N GLY A 185 -7.62 -31.40 -5.05
CA GLY A 185 -8.97 -31.17 -5.61
C GLY A 185 -8.95 -30.30 -6.87
N PHE A 186 -8.20 -29.22 -6.88
CA PHE A 186 -8.23 -28.19 -7.92
C PHE A 186 -7.12 -28.35 -8.96
N LEU A 187 -5.85 -28.47 -8.51
CA LEU A 187 -4.68 -28.57 -9.40
C LEU A 187 -4.35 -30.01 -9.80
N LYS A 188 -5.07 -30.99 -9.26
CA LYS A 188 -4.86 -32.44 -9.45
C LYS A 188 -3.45 -32.90 -9.04
N ARG A 189 -2.80 -32.20 -8.15
CA ARG A 189 -1.47 -32.52 -7.60
C ARG A 189 -1.28 -31.89 -6.24
N ARG A 190 -0.39 -32.44 -5.43
CA ARG A 190 0.10 -31.78 -4.21
C ARG A 190 1.05 -30.65 -4.56
N THR A 191 1.05 -29.60 -3.76
CA THR A 191 1.95 -28.44 -3.91
C THR A 191 2.99 -28.36 -2.80
N ILE A 192 2.78 -29.04 -1.67
CA ILE A 192 3.68 -29.06 -0.53
C ILE A 192 4.11 -30.50 -0.26
N ALA A 193 5.35 -30.84 -0.60
CA ALA A 193 5.93 -32.15 -0.33
C ALA A 193 6.47 -32.25 1.11
N ASP A 194 7.27 -31.26 1.50
CA ASP A 194 7.82 -31.06 2.85
C ASP A 194 7.46 -29.66 3.32
N TRP A 195 6.54 -29.55 4.27
CA TRP A 195 6.07 -28.26 4.75
C TRP A 195 7.13 -27.49 5.54
N ARG A 196 8.05 -28.17 6.21
CA ARG A 196 9.15 -27.50 6.93
C ARG A 196 10.14 -26.87 5.98
N GLN A 197 10.46 -27.55 4.90
CA GLN A 197 11.28 -26.99 3.82
C GLN A 197 10.55 -25.84 3.13
N GLN A 198 9.24 -26.00 2.86
CA GLN A 198 8.43 -24.97 2.22
C GLN A 198 8.34 -23.67 3.02
N LEU A 199 8.25 -23.75 4.36
CA LEU A 199 8.28 -22.57 5.23
C LEU A 199 9.56 -21.74 5.05
N ARG A 200 10.67 -22.33 4.63
CA ARG A 200 11.96 -21.65 4.47
C ARG A 200 12.20 -21.12 3.07
N PHE A 201 11.37 -21.51 2.12
CA PHE A 201 11.53 -21.14 0.71
C PHE A 201 11.19 -19.67 0.45
N THR A 202 10.09 -19.18 0.99
CA THR A 202 9.56 -17.85 0.71
C THR A 202 10.39 -16.77 1.44
N THR A 203 10.93 -15.80 0.71
CA THR A 203 11.58 -14.61 1.29
C THR A 203 10.53 -13.75 2.02
N ARG A 204 10.83 -13.35 3.26
CA ARG A 204 9.95 -12.53 4.09
C ARG A 204 10.26 -11.07 3.85
N ILE A 205 9.26 -10.34 3.43
CA ILE A 205 9.35 -8.92 3.15
C ILE A 205 8.32 -8.22 4.04
N PHE A 206 8.67 -7.10 4.65
CA PHE A 206 7.75 -6.38 5.51
C PHE A 206 7.48 -4.98 4.97
N ARG A 207 6.20 -4.58 4.90
CA ARG A 207 5.79 -3.22 4.58
C ARG A 207 5.48 -2.47 5.88
N PRO A 208 6.37 -1.55 6.33
CA PRO A 208 6.05 -0.65 7.42
C PRO A 208 5.00 0.37 6.98
N ARG A 209 4.32 0.98 7.93
CA ARG A 209 3.45 2.13 7.67
C ARG A 209 4.23 3.28 7.04
N GLY A 210 3.54 4.12 6.25
CA GLY A 210 4.14 5.25 5.56
C GLY A 210 4.62 6.37 6.52
N LEU A 211 5.57 7.20 6.05
CA LEU A 211 6.13 8.34 6.81
C LEU A 211 5.07 9.35 7.26
N HIS A 212 3.92 9.38 6.61
CA HIS A 212 2.82 10.30 6.91
C HIS A 212 2.03 9.92 8.15
N LEU A 213 2.16 8.68 8.66
CA LEU A 213 1.39 8.17 9.79
C LEU A 213 2.16 8.30 11.11
N ASP A 214 1.42 8.66 12.15
CA ASP A 214 1.89 8.62 13.53
C ASP A 214 1.46 7.30 14.18
N ASP A 215 2.28 6.79 15.09
CA ASP A 215 1.96 5.58 15.85
C ASP A 215 0.94 5.88 16.95
N ARG A 216 0.01 4.94 17.21
CA ARG A 216 -0.98 5.13 18.28
C ARG A 216 -0.53 4.65 19.65
N HIS A 217 0.57 3.92 19.74
CA HIS A 217 1.07 3.34 20.99
C HIS A 217 2.29 4.07 21.54
N VAL A 218 2.95 4.85 20.66
CA VAL A 218 4.18 5.57 20.96
C VAL A 218 4.03 7.03 20.56
N ALA A 219 4.41 7.93 21.43
CA ALA A 219 4.50 9.37 21.16
C ALA A 219 5.86 9.92 21.57
N ASN A 220 6.22 11.07 21.07
CA ASN A 220 7.37 11.85 21.54
C ASN A 220 7.20 12.26 23.01
N GLY A 221 8.27 12.59 23.70
CA GLY A 221 8.25 13.03 25.10
C GLY A 221 7.38 14.26 25.35
N ASP A 222 7.23 15.14 24.36
CA ASP A 222 6.35 16.32 24.37
C ASP A 222 4.86 15.98 24.12
N GLY A 223 4.55 14.71 23.82
CA GLY A 223 3.20 14.25 23.49
C GLY A 223 2.83 14.39 22.03
N SER A 224 3.71 14.94 21.18
CA SER A 224 3.48 14.94 19.74
C SER A 224 3.56 13.53 19.13
N GLY A 225 2.90 13.32 18.00
CA GLY A 225 2.89 12.03 17.32
C GLY A 225 4.29 11.58 16.91
N PHE A 226 4.62 10.32 17.19
CA PHE A 226 5.86 9.67 16.77
C PHE A 226 5.64 8.80 15.53
N SER A 227 6.63 8.71 14.67
CA SER A 227 6.54 8.01 13.38
C SER A 227 6.17 6.54 13.50
N ALA A 228 5.05 6.16 12.91
CA ALA A 228 4.66 4.77 12.74
C ALA A 228 5.68 3.98 11.89
N SER A 229 6.28 4.64 10.89
CA SER A 229 7.31 4.05 10.02
C SER A 229 8.55 3.62 10.81
N ILE A 230 9.02 4.50 11.72
CA ILE A 230 10.19 4.21 12.57
C ILE A 230 9.85 3.07 13.53
N VAL A 231 8.64 3.09 14.13
CA VAL A 231 8.20 2.00 15.02
C VAL A 231 8.21 0.67 14.30
N ASP A 232 7.52 0.59 13.18
CA ASP A 232 7.35 -0.66 12.44
C ASP A 232 8.66 -1.23 11.92
N ALA A 233 9.48 -0.41 11.27
CA ALA A 233 10.78 -0.83 10.75
C ALA A 233 11.71 -1.29 11.88
N THR A 234 11.74 -0.54 12.99
CA THR A 234 12.58 -0.88 14.14
C THR A 234 12.14 -2.19 14.79
N LEU A 235 10.85 -2.37 15.05
CA LEU A 235 10.35 -3.59 15.68
C LEU A 235 10.60 -4.82 14.81
N TYR A 236 10.34 -4.71 13.50
CA TYR A 236 10.57 -5.81 12.58
C TYR A 236 12.05 -6.19 12.52
N VAL A 237 12.93 -5.22 12.31
CA VAL A 237 14.38 -5.49 12.13
C VAL A 237 15.01 -5.92 13.45
N ALA A 238 14.77 -5.20 14.56
CA ALA A 238 15.39 -5.53 15.85
C ALA A 238 15.02 -6.92 16.34
N ASN A 239 13.79 -7.37 16.12
CA ASN A 239 13.34 -8.68 16.57
C ASN A 239 13.75 -9.83 15.63
N ASN A 240 14.01 -9.57 14.35
CA ASN A 240 14.09 -10.62 13.35
C ASN A 240 15.41 -10.66 12.55
N ALA A 241 16.23 -9.59 12.55
CA ALA A 241 17.39 -9.49 11.67
C ALA A 241 18.40 -10.62 11.87
N GLN A 242 18.70 -10.99 13.12
CA GLN A 242 19.60 -12.08 13.41
C GLN A 242 19.06 -13.39 12.85
N ARG A 243 17.79 -13.68 13.10
CA ARG A 243 17.16 -14.92 12.65
C ARG A 243 17.08 -15.02 11.13
N LEU A 244 16.74 -13.92 10.44
CA LEU A 244 16.73 -13.87 8.98
C LEU A 244 18.12 -14.21 8.41
N ARG A 245 19.18 -13.63 8.98
CA ARG A 245 20.56 -13.91 8.56
C ARG A 245 20.97 -15.36 8.81
N GLU A 246 20.58 -15.95 9.94
CA GLU A 246 20.79 -17.38 10.23
C GLU A 246 20.10 -18.29 9.19
N LEU A 247 18.96 -17.88 8.68
CA LEU A 247 18.21 -18.55 7.62
C LEU A 247 18.78 -18.29 6.22
N GLY A 248 19.82 -17.45 6.08
CA GLY A 248 20.35 -17.03 4.78
C GLY A 248 19.41 -16.14 3.99
N SER A 249 18.43 -15.51 4.66
CA SER A 249 17.45 -14.61 4.05
C SER A 249 17.85 -13.15 4.20
N SER A 250 17.59 -12.36 3.18
CA SER A 250 17.75 -10.91 3.23
C SER A 250 16.78 -10.26 4.21
N ILE A 251 17.17 -9.14 4.82
CA ILE A 251 16.28 -8.26 5.58
C ILE A 251 15.69 -7.28 4.58
N VAL A 252 14.39 -7.39 4.29
CA VAL A 252 13.77 -6.63 3.20
C VAL A 252 12.56 -5.86 3.70
N LEU A 253 12.50 -4.57 3.34
CA LEU A 253 11.35 -3.71 3.57
C LEU A 253 10.74 -3.27 2.24
N TYR A 254 9.42 -3.10 2.19
CA TYR A 254 8.69 -2.36 1.17
C TYR A 254 8.38 -0.96 1.69
N LEU A 255 8.85 0.08 1.01
CA LEU A 255 8.64 1.47 1.44
C LEU A 255 7.42 2.05 0.73
N PRO A 256 6.32 2.35 1.46
CA PRO A 256 5.09 2.84 0.87
C PRO A 256 5.02 4.36 0.80
N LYS A 257 4.13 4.87 -0.04
CA LYS A 257 3.65 6.25 -0.09
C LYS A 257 4.75 7.32 -0.23
N ILE A 258 5.91 6.96 -0.81
CA ILE A 258 7.01 7.91 -1.08
C ILE A 258 6.59 8.83 -2.22
N GLN A 259 6.72 10.14 -2.00
CA GLN A 259 6.48 11.16 -3.02
C GLN A 259 7.78 11.72 -3.62
N THR A 260 8.82 11.87 -2.81
CA THR A 260 10.04 12.57 -3.24
C THR A 260 11.30 11.79 -2.91
N ALA A 261 12.37 12.11 -3.62
CA ALA A 261 13.70 11.60 -3.33
C ALA A 261 14.22 12.05 -1.94
N GLU A 262 13.74 13.17 -1.41
CA GLU A 262 14.07 13.60 -0.04
C GLU A 262 13.43 12.68 1.01
N GLU A 263 12.22 12.24 0.78
CA GLU A 263 11.55 11.24 1.65
C GLU A 263 12.31 9.89 1.60
N ALA A 264 12.76 9.49 0.41
CA ALA A 264 13.62 8.30 0.26
C ALA A 264 14.99 8.45 0.91
N ALA A 265 15.57 9.65 0.88
CA ALA A 265 16.83 9.96 1.58
C ALA A 265 16.67 9.85 3.10
N LEU A 266 15.57 10.36 3.66
CA LEU A 266 15.26 10.18 5.08
C LEU A 266 15.12 8.69 5.45
N TRP A 267 14.46 7.90 4.63
CA TRP A 267 14.41 6.45 4.82
C TRP A 267 15.82 5.84 4.85
N ASN A 268 16.71 6.27 3.95
CA ASN A 268 18.10 5.79 3.96
C ASN A 268 18.84 6.18 5.26
N GLU A 269 18.59 7.37 5.81
CA GLU A 269 19.13 7.81 7.10
C GLU A 269 18.58 6.96 8.27
N ILE A 270 17.26 6.76 8.32
CA ILE A 270 16.60 5.91 9.34
C ILE A 270 17.17 4.49 9.32
N LEU A 271 17.28 3.89 8.14
CA LEU A 271 17.79 2.52 8.01
C LEU A 271 19.29 2.43 8.34
N SER A 272 20.06 3.46 8.01
CA SER A 272 21.51 3.50 8.37
C SER A 272 21.69 3.62 9.88
N ALA A 273 20.92 4.46 10.56
CA ALA A 273 20.95 4.59 12.01
C ALA A 273 20.51 3.28 12.70
N LEU A 274 19.45 2.65 12.18
CA LEU A 274 18.98 1.36 12.70
C LEU A 274 20.03 0.25 12.56
N GLU A 275 20.70 0.16 11.41
CA GLU A 275 21.81 -0.80 11.20
C GLU A 275 22.95 -0.54 12.17
N ALA A 276 23.36 0.71 12.34
CA ALA A 276 24.42 1.06 13.28
C ALA A 276 24.05 0.65 14.71
N GLN A 277 22.84 0.96 15.16
CA GLN A 277 22.33 0.61 16.49
C GLN A 277 22.27 -0.91 16.71
N LEU A 278 21.87 -1.65 15.69
CA LEU A 278 21.77 -3.12 15.76
C LEU A 278 23.09 -3.84 15.37
N ARG A 279 24.16 -3.09 15.07
CA ARG A 279 25.46 -3.62 14.62
C ARG A 279 25.34 -4.51 13.38
N LEU A 280 24.45 -4.15 12.47
CA LEU A 280 24.32 -4.79 11.17
C LEU A 280 25.35 -4.20 10.18
N PRO A 281 25.75 -4.94 9.16
CA PRO A 281 26.56 -4.38 8.07
C PRO A 281 25.82 -3.21 7.38
N ALA A 282 26.57 -2.26 6.86
CA ALA A 282 26.00 -1.17 6.08
C ALA A 282 25.22 -1.71 4.86
N ALA A 283 24.04 -1.17 4.62
CA ALA A 283 23.09 -1.60 3.59
C ALA A 283 22.69 -3.09 3.68
N ALA A 284 22.71 -3.67 4.89
CA ALA A 284 22.16 -5.00 5.15
C ALA A 284 20.65 -5.05 4.95
N ILE A 285 19.94 -3.94 5.26
CA ILE A 285 18.51 -3.81 5.03
C ILE A 285 18.30 -3.42 3.57
N LYS A 286 17.60 -4.27 2.82
CA LYS A 286 17.23 -4.03 1.42
C LYS A 286 15.84 -3.44 1.31
N THR A 287 15.59 -2.67 0.24
CA THR A 287 14.32 -1.98 0.06
C THR A 287 13.76 -2.16 -1.35
N TYR A 288 12.48 -2.50 -1.41
CA TYR A 288 11.61 -2.16 -2.53
C TYR A 288 10.90 -0.83 -2.25
N VAL A 289 10.51 -0.13 -3.28
CA VAL A 289 9.66 1.07 -3.18
C VAL A 289 8.39 0.85 -3.97
N LEU A 290 7.24 1.09 -3.33
CA LEU A 290 5.98 1.19 -4.05
C LEU A 290 5.92 2.53 -4.80
N VAL A 291 5.74 2.44 -6.11
CA VAL A 291 5.45 3.62 -6.94
C VAL A 291 3.94 3.76 -7.02
N GLU A 292 3.40 4.49 -6.09
CA GLU A 292 1.97 4.64 -5.86
C GLU A 292 1.56 6.10 -5.60
N GLN A 293 2.50 7.01 -5.78
CA GLN A 293 2.28 8.46 -5.70
C GLN A 293 2.75 9.11 -7.01
N LEU A 294 1.94 10.00 -7.55
CA LEU A 294 2.25 10.67 -8.82
C LEU A 294 3.61 11.37 -8.78
N GLU A 295 3.89 12.07 -7.69
CA GLU A 295 5.15 12.80 -7.49
C GLU A 295 6.37 11.91 -7.65
N ALA A 296 6.30 10.66 -7.18
CA ALA A 296 7.39 9.69 -7.30
C ALA A 296 7.75 9.41 -8.77
N CYS A 297 6.77 9.43 -9.69
CA CYS A 297 7.03 9.22 -11.11
C CYS A 297 7.87 10.31 -11.77
N PHE A 298 7.93 11.47 -11.15
CA PHE A 298 8.81 12.56 -11.57
C PHE A 298 10.24 12.42 -11.02
N GLN A 299 10.47 11.52 -10.06
CA GLN A 299 11.73 11.40 -9.31
C GLN A 299 12.22 9.96 -9.16
N LEU A 300 11.82 9.03 -10.05
CA LEU A 300 12.16 7.61 -9.91
C LEU A 300 13.67 7.34 -9.92
N MET A 301 14.43 7.98 -10.81
CA MET A 301 15.89 7.83 -10.84
C MET A 301 16.53 8.39 -9.55
N GLU A 302 16.03 9.51 -9.09
CA GLU A 302 16.50 10.18 -7.89
C GLU A 302 16.20 9.35 -6.63
N ILE A 303 15.00 8.78 -6.52
CA ILE A 303 14.61 7.85 -5.43
C ILE A 303 15.53 6.62 -5.41
N ARG A 304 15.75 6.00 -6.58
CA ARG A 304 16.65 4.85 -6.73
C ARG A 304 18.08 5.18 -6.28
N ALA A 305 18.58 6.35 -6.67
CA ALA A 305 19.95 6.75 -6.39
C ALA A 305 20.20 7.09 -4.91
N VAL A 306 19.25 7.75 -4.23
CA VAL A 306 19.42 8.11 -2.81
C VAL A 306 19.31 6.90 -1.88
N LEU A 307 18.54 5.88 -2.24
CA LEU A 307 18.53 4.60 -1.54
C LEU A 307 19.80 3.77 -1.84
N GLY A 308 20.38 3.96 -3.01
CA GLY A 308 21.68 3.42 -3.40
C GLY A 308 21.78 1.91 -3.17
N PRO A 309 22.77 1.43 -2.38
CA PRO A 309 22.99 0.00 -2.17
C PRO A 309 21.84 -0.76 -1.47
N ARG A 310 20.85 -0.06 -0.91
CA ARG A 310 19.67 -0.69 -0.32
C ARG A 310 18.62 -1.04 -1.36
N PHE A 311 18.58 -0.28 -2.45
CA PHE A 311 17.52 -0.38 -3.43
C PHE A 311 17.61 -1.69 -4.23
N VAL A 312 16.50 -2.44 -4.25
CA VAL A 312 16.37 -3.70 -4.99
C VAL A 312 15.44 -3.51 -6.20
N GLY A 313 14.35 -2.79 -6.03
CA GLY A 313 13.38 -2.62 -7.11
C GLY A 313 12.21 -1.72 -6.78
N PHE A 314 11.42 -1.46 -7.82
CA PHE A 314 10.12 -0.81 -7.73
C PHE A 314 8.98 -1.83 -7.84
N ASN A 315 7.85 -1.48 -7.23
CA ASN A 315 6.56 -2.14 -7.46
C ASN A 315 5.55 -1.11 -7.95
N THR A 316 4.66 -1.50 -8.86
CA THR A 316 3.60 -0.64 -9.37
C THR A 316 2.31 -0.80 -8.56
N GLY A 317 1.99 0.21 -7.73
CA GLY A 317 0.77 0.29 -6.90
C GLY A 317 -0.34 1.06 -7.61
N ARG A 318 -1.26 0.35 -8.28
CA ARG A 318 -2.24 0.92 -9.23
C ARG A 318 -3.24 1.86 -8.57
N TRP A 319 -3.94 1.42 -7.54
CA TRP A 319 -5.08 2.17 -6.99
C TRP A 319 -4.66 3.46 -6.30
N ASP A 320 -3.65 3.39 -5.45
CA ASP A 320 -3.06 4.58 -4.83
C ASP A 320 -2.50 5.56 -5.85
N TYR A 321 -1.87 5.04 -6.93
CA TYR A 321 -1.36 5.91 -7.98
C TYR A 321 -2.49 6.70 -8.66
N ILE A 322 -3.59 6.03 -9.02
CA ILE A 322 -4.76 6.70 -9.60
C ILE A 322 -5.34 7.74 -8.63
N ASN A 323 -5.45 7.39 -7.34
CA ASN A 323 -5.89 8.33 -6.32
C ASN A 323 -4.98 9.55 -6.22
N SER A 324 -3.68 9.34 -6.20
CA SER A 324 -2.66 10.39 -6.15
C SER A 324 -2.73 11.33 -7.37
N VAL A 325 -3.00 10.80 -8.57
CA VAL A 325 -3.24 11.63 -9.77
C VAL A 325 -4.51 12.45 -9.61
N SER A 326 -5.58 11.85 -9.10
CA SER A 326 -6.85 12.52 -8.79
C SER A 326 -6.65 13.67 -7.79
N ASP A 327 -5.87 13.44 -6.73
CA ASP A 327 -5.55 14.45 -5.72
C ASP A 327 -4.74 15.62 -6.30
N ALA A 328 -3.71 15.31 -7.06
CA ALA A 328 -2.84 16.32 -7.67
C ALA A 328 -3.60 17.21 -8.66
N MET A 329 -4.64 16.66 -9.30
CA MET A 329 -5.46 17.35 -10.31
C MET A 329 -6.85 17.75 -9.81
N ALA A 330 -7.08 17.72 -8.49
CA ALA A 330 -8.38 18.07 -7.90
C ALA A 330 -8.83 19.50 -8.25
N TRP A 331 -7.88 20.43 -8.42
CA TRP A 331 -8.11 21.83 -8.78
C TRP A 331 -8.44 22.05 -10.27
N ASP A 332 -8.15 21.10 -11.16
CA ASP A 332 -8.38 21.24 -12.61
C ASP A 332 -9.78 20.72 -12.98
N PRO A 333 -10.72 21.59 -13.37
CA PRO A 333 -12.09 21.16 -13.71
C PRO A 333 -12.14 20.29 -14.99
N ALA A 334 -11.10 20.34 -15.83
CA ALA A 334 -11.03 19.52 -17.03
C ALA A 334 -10.52 18.10 -16.76
N PHE A 335 -9.86 17.88 -15.64
CA PHE A 335 -9.37 16.57 -15.26
C PHE A 335 -10.46 15.78 -14.53
N VAL A 336 -11.14 14.91 -15.24
CA VAL A 336 -12.24 14.07 -14.72
C VAL A 336 -12.02 12.63 -15.13
N ASN A 337 -11.73 11.78 -14.17
CA ASN A 337 -11.53 10.36 -14.40
C ASN A 337 -12.81 9.70 -15.00
N PRO A 338 -12.65 8.67 -15.84
CA PRO A 338 -13.78 7.87 -16.33
C PRO A 338 -14.26 6.86 -15.28
N ASN A 339 -15.12 5.92 -15.69
CA ASN A 339 -15.42 4.73 -14.89
C ASN A 339 -14.12 4.05 -14.45
N ILE A 340 -14.09 3.55 -13.23
CA ILE A 340 -12.87 2.94 -12.64
C ILE A 340 -12.38 1.72 -13.43
N ASP A 341 -13.27 0.95 -14.02
CA ASP A 341 -12.95 -0.22 -14.84
C ASP A 341 -12.24 0.14 -16.16
N ALA A 342 -12.46 1.35 -16.66
CA ALA A 342 -11.76 1.87 -17.84
C ALA A 342 -10.31 2.29 -17.55
N ILE A 343 -9.93 2.54 -16.30
CA ILE A 343 -8.58 2.96 -15.92
C ILE A 343 -7.67 1.72 -15.76
N THR A 344 -7.40 1.06 -16.88
CA THR A 344 -6.49 -0.09 -16.93
C THR A 344 -5.03 0.37 -17.03
N MET A 345 -4.07 -0.56 -16.95
CA MET A 345 -2.64 -0.25 -17.13
C MET A 345 -2.29 0.25 -18.55
N THR A 346 -3.24 0.16 -19.50
CA THR A 346 -3.10 0.69 -20.86
C THR A 346 -3.80 2.04 -21.06
N TYR A 347 -4.46 2.57 -20.03
CA TYR A 347 -5.11 3.88 -20.05
C TYR A 347 -4.08 5.01 -19.97
N GLY A 348 -4.28 6.10 -20.65
CA GLY A 348 -3.53 7.35 -20.69
C GLY A 348 -2.33 7.46 -19.75
N TYR A 349 -2.50 8.13 -18.61
CA TYR A 349 -1.42 8.32 -17.65
C TYR A 349 -0.87 7.01 -17.04
N MET A 350 -1.65 5.92 -17.00
CA MET A 350 -1.20 4.63 -16.49
C MET A 350 -0.14 3.99 -17.38
N ARG A 351 -0.25 4.14 -18.72
CA ARG A 351 0.79 3.66 -19.66
C ARG A 351 2.11 4.36 -19.40
N THR A 352 2.08 5.67 -19.24
CA THR A 352 3.28 6.48 -19.02
C THR A 352 3.92 6.17 -17.66
N TYR A 353 3.11 5.99 -16.64
CA TYR A 353 3.54 5.54 -15.31
C TYR A 353 4.33 4.23 -15.39
N GLU A 354 3.75 3.19 -15.98
CA GLU A 354 4.39 1.88 -16.13
C GLU A 354 5.64 1.96 -17.02
N ASP A 355 5.59 2.71 -18.11
CA ASP A 355 6.72 2.91 -19.02
C ASP A 355 7.92 3.57 -18.31
N ARG A 356 7.66 4.55 -17.46
CA ARG A 356 8.74 5.19 -16.70
C ARG A 356 9.36 4.23 -15.70
N VAL A 357 8.58 3.46 -14.97
CA VAL A 357 9.10 2.46 -14.01
C VAL A 357 9.98 1.43 -14.71
N ARG A 358 9.50 0.80 -15.81
CA ARG A 358 10.27 -0.22 -16.53
C ARG A 358 11.57 0.33 -17.11
N ARG A 359 11.59 1.58 -17.57
CA ARG A 359 12.79 2.23 -18.12
C ARG A 359 13.80 2.58 -17.04
N VAL A 360 13.35 3.05 -15.89
CA VAL A 360 14.23 3.35 -14.74
C VAL A 360 14.94 2.10 -14.23
N VAL A 361 14.23 0.99 -14.02
CA VAL A 361 14.86 -0.25 -13.51
C VAL A 361 15.83 -0.86 -14.51
N ASN A 362 15.64 -0.61 -15.81
CA ASN A 362 16.50 -1.06 -16.90
C ASN A 362 17.55 0.00 -17.32
N THR A 363 17.65 1.12 -16.62
CA THR A 363 18.78 2.05 -16.77
C THR A 363 19.93 1.56 -15.88
N PRO A 364 21.13 1.27 -16.44
CA PRO A 364 22.25 0.79 -15.63
C PRO A 364 22.76 1.88 -14.69
N ASP A 365 23.22 1.48 -13.51
CA ASP A 365 24.03 2.32 -12.63
C ASP A 365 25.48 2.44 -13.14
N ALA A 366 26.34 3.11 -12.38
CA ALA A 366 27.75 3.31 -12.74
C ALA A 366 28.55 1.99 -12.85
N GLN A 367 28.06 0.89 -12.31
CA GLN A 367 28.65 -0.45 -12.40
C GLN A 367 27.93 -1.37 -13.40
N GLY A 368 26.98 -0.85 -14.18
CA GLY A 368 26.20 -1.63 -15.14
C GLY A 368 25.09 -2.47 -14.50
N ARG A 369 24.68 -2.21 -13.27
CA ARG A 369 23.66 -2.97 -12.54
C ARG A 369 22.26 -2.43 -12.80
N PHE A 370 21.31 -3.35 -12.81
CA PHE A 370 19.90 -3.08 -13.00
C PHE A 370 19.12 -3.33 -11.69
N SER A 371 17.82 -3.04 -11.70
CA SER A 371 16.94 -3.27 -10.56
C SER A 371 15.68 -4.02 -10.99
N LEU A 372 14.95 -4.57 -10.04
CA LEU A 372 13.74 -5.35 -10.29
C LEU A 372 12.52 -4.44 -10.49
N TRP A 373 11.57 -4.90 -11.27
CA TRP A 373 10.23 -4.34 -11.35
C TRP A 373 9.19 -5.41 -11.02
N GLN A 374 8.50 -5.22 -9.90
CA GLN A 374 7.35 -6.03 -9.54
C GLN A 374 6.07 -5.38 -10.10
N GLY A 375 5.33 -6.14 -10.90
CA GLY A 375 4.03 -5.73 -11.43
C GLY A 375 2.99 -5.58 -10.33
N GLY A 376 1.82 -5.05 -10.70
CA GLY A 376 0.73 -4.79 -9.78
C GLY A 376 0.15 -6.05 -9.14
N MET A 377 -0.63 -5.86 -8.07
CA MET A 377 -1.32 -6.94 -7.39
C MET A 377 -2.40 -7.56 -8.29
N GLU A 378 -2.47 -8.89 -8.31
CA GLU A 378 -3.59 -9.63 -8.83
C GLU A 378 -4.65 -9.75 -7.73
N PRO A 379 -5.76 -9.00 -7.81
CA PRO A 379 -6.72 -8.90 -6.70
C PRO A 379 -7.76 -10.03 -6.70
N ASN A 380 -7.84 -10.83 -7.78
CA ASN A 380 -8.87 -11.85 -7.90
C ASN A 380 -8.75 -12.91 -6.79
N ILE A 381 -9.88 -13.21 -6.17
CA ILE A 381 -10.00 -14.28 -5.18
C ILE A 381 -10.71 -15.46 -5.83
N PRO A 382 -10.09 -16.63 -5.90
CA PRO A 382 -10.69 -17.81 -6.51
C PRO A 382 -11.69 -18.47 -5.56
N VAL A 383 -12.80 -17.78 -5.28
CA VAL A 383 -13.92 -18.21 -4.44
C VAL A 383 -15.21 -18.03 -5.24
N GLY A 384 -16.12 -18.97 -5.15
CA GLY A 384 -17.39 -18.95 -5.87
C GLY A 384 -17.63 -20.25 -6.63
N THR A 385 -18.41 -20.17 -7.71
CA THR A 385 -18.67 -21.31 -8.58
C THR A 385 -17.42 -21.72 -9.37
N GLU A 386 -17.41 -22.95 -9.88
CA GLU A 386 -16.29 -23.45 -10.70
C GLU A 386 -16.06 -22.56 -11.94
N GLN A 387 -17.13 -22.08 -12.57
CA GLN A 387 -17.05 -21.20 -13.73
C GLN A 387 -16.45 -19.83 -13.36
N GLY A 388 -16.92 -19.20 -12.26
CA GLY A 388 -16.39 -17.94 -11.79
C GLY A 388 -14.91 -18.02 -11.42
N VAL A 389 -14.53 -19.10 -10.72
CA VAL A 389 -13.12 -19.36 -10.38
C VAL A 389 -12.26 -19.53 -11.64
N ALA A 390 -12.73 -20.27 -12.65
CA ALA A 390 -12.01 -20.44 -13.92
C ALA A 390 -11.84 -19.11 -14.66
N ALA A 391 -12.89 -18.28 -14.71
CA ALA A 391 -12.84 -16.94 -15.31
C ALA A 391 -11.84 -16.02 -14.58
N SER A 392 -11.81 -16.08 -13.23
CA SER A 392 -10.83 -15.36 -12.39
C SER A 392 -9.41 -15.72 -12.77
N MET A 393 -9.15 -17.02 -12.82
CA MET A 393 -7.81 -17.51 -13.13
C MET A 393 -7.37 -17.14 -14.54
N ALA A 394 -8.27 -17.19 -15.51
CA ALA A 394 -7.97 -16.77 -16.87
C ALA A 394 -7.60 -15.29 -16.97
N ARG A 395 -8.32 -14.41 -16.23
CA ARG A 395 -7.98 -12.98 -16.16
C ARG A 395 -6.63 -12.74 -15.49
N ALA A 396 -6.36 -13.41 -14.38
CA ALA A 396 -5.09 -13.32 -13.69
C ALA A 396 -3.91 -13.74 -14.58
N VAL A 397 -4.05 -14.83 -15.32
CA VAL A 397 -3.05 -15.30 -16.29
C VAL A 397 -2.85 -14.28 -17.41
N ALA A 398 -3.92 -13.72 -17.97
CA ALA A 398 -3.83 -12.69 -19.01
C ALA A 398 -3.12 -11.41 -18.52
N GLY A 399 -3.43 -10.96 -17.29
CA GLY A 399 -2.74 -9.85 -16.65
C GLY A 399 -1.25 -10.13 -16.44
N ALA A 400 -0.91 -11.31 -15.92
CA ALA A 400 0.47 -11.73 -15.75
C ALA A 400 1.25 -11.80 -17.08
N GLN A 401 0.63 -12.35 -18.13
CA GLN A 401 1.22 -12.40 -19.48
C GLN A 401 1.48 -11.01 -20.04
N ARG A 402 0.58 -10.04 -19.82
CA ARG A 402 0.78 -8.66 -20.22
C ARG A 402 2.00 -8.06 -19.52
N GLU A 403 2.04 -8.12 -18.19
CA GLU A 403 3.14 -7.53 -17.41
C GLU A 403 4.48 -8.18 -17.72
N GLN A 404 4.49 -9.51 -17.91
CA GLN A 404 5.70 -10.22 -18.33
C GLN A 404 6.19 -9.75 -19.71
N ARG A 405 5.28 -9.54 -20.70
CA ARG A 405 5.65 -8.97 -22.00
C ARG A 405 6.21 -7.55 -21.88
N GLU A 406 5.65 -6.74 -20.98
CA GLU A 406 6.13 -5.37 -20.70
C GLU A 406 7.51 -5.33 -20.01
N GLY A 407 7.96 -6.43 -19.46
CA GLY A 407 9.30 -6.55 -18.87
C GLY A 407 9.33 -6.55 -17.34
N ALA A 408 8.21 -6.76 -16.68
CA ALA A 408 8.21 -6.92 -15.23
C ALA A 408 9.00 -8.18 -14.82
N SER A 409 9.72 -8.09 -13.71
CA SER A 409 10.50 -9.20 -13.14
C SER A 409 9.61 -10.21 -12.40
N GLY A 410 8.46 -9.77 -11.93
CA GLY A 410 7.51 -10.56 -11.19
C GLY A 410 6.17 -9.84 -11.01
N LYS A 411 5.28 -10.43 -10.21
CA LYS A 411 3.93 -9.94 -9.95
C LYS A 411 3.50 -10.20 -8.51
N TRP A 412 2.66 -9.32 -7.98
CA TRP A 412 1.97 -9.56 -6.72
C TRP A 412 0.68 -10.36 -6.92
N VAL A 413 0.36 -11.19 -5.92
CA VAL A 413 -0.93 -11.89 -5.80
C VAL A 413 -1.51 -11.64 -4.41
N ALA A 414 -2.81 -11.36 -4.33
CA ALA A 414 -3.50 -11.11 -3.07
C ALA A 414 -3.84 -12.40 -2.31
N HIS A 415 -3.86 -13.54 -2.99
CA HIS A 415 -4.31 -14.79 -2.39
C HIS A 415 -3.36 -15.95 -2.73
N TRP A 416 -3.02 -16.78 -1.72
CA TRP A 416 -2.08 -17.89 -1.85
C TRP A 416 -2.43 -18.89 -2.97
N LYS A 417 -3.71 -19.14 -3.24
CA LYS A 417 -4.17 -20.00 -4.33
C LYS A 417 -3.71 -19.52 -5.71
N MET A 418 -3.52 -18.21 -5.89
CA MET A 418 -3.13 -17.61 -7.16
C MET A 418 -1.66 -17.84 -7.51
N VAL A 419 -0.81 -18.14 -6.53
CA VAL A 419 0.63 -18.38 -6.73
C VAL A 419 0.86 -19.43 -7.83
N HIS A 420 0.22 -20.59 -7.72
CA HIS A 420 0.39 -21.69 -8.67
C HIS A 420 -0.31 -21.47 -10.02
N VAL A 421 -1.26 -20.55 -10.07
CA VAL A 421 -2.01 -20.18 -11.29
C VAL A 421 -1.16 -19.30 -12.20
N VAL A 422 -0.48 -18.29 -11.63
CA VAL A 422 0.28 -17.32 -12.42
C VAL A 422 1.76 -17.70 -12.61
N ARG A 423 2.33 -18.54 -11.74
CA ARG A 423 3.73 -18.99 -11.82
C ARG A 423 4.17 -19.49 -13.19
N PRO A 424 3.40 -20.34 -13.93
CA PRO A 424 3.82 -20.83 -15.24
C PRO A 424 4.07 -19.73 -16.29
N VAL A 425 3.52 -18.54 -16.10
CA VAL A 425 3.79 -17.38 -16.96
C VAL A 425 5.22 -16.89 -16.74
N TRP A 426 5.65 -16.80 -15.50
CA TRP A 426 6.95 -16.25 -15.12
C TRP A 426 8.09 -17.24 -15.30
N GLU A 427 7.84 -18.54 -15.14
CA GLU A 427 8.82 -19.59 -15.42
C GLU A 427 9.34 -19.53 -16.86
N LYS A 428 8.53 -19.05 -17.80
CA LYS A 428 8.94 -18.83 -19.19
C LYS A 428 9.93 -17.67 -19.35
N ALA A 429 10.01 -16.74 -18.40
CA ALA A 429 10.98 -15.64 -18.44
C ALA A 429 12.42 -16.11 -18.13
N GLY A 430 12.57 -17.26 -17.45
CA GLY A 430 13.87 -17.82 -17.05
C GLY A 430 14.58 -16.98 -15.99
N ASP A 431 15.82 -17.36 -15.71
CA ASP A 431 16.61 -16.80 -14.60
C ASP A 431 17.06 -15.35 -14.81
N ALA A 432 16.95 -14.83 -16.04
CA ALA A 432 17.37 -13.47 -16.35
C ALA A 432 16.50 -12.37 -15.71
N ASN A 433 15.38 -12.70 -15.06
CA ASN A 433 14.45 -11.75 -14.42
C ASN A 433 14.06 -10.56 -15.29
N GLN A 434 14.24 -10.67 -16.60
CA GLN A 434 14.04 -9.63 -17.61
C GLN A 434 14.89 -8.34 -17.36
N LEU A 435 15.96 -8.43 -16.60
CA LEU A 435 16.86 -7.32 -16.31
C LEU A 435 17.66 -6.92 -17.56
N GLY A 436 17.95 -5.63 -17.68
CA GLY A 436 18.77 -5.09 -18.76
C GLY A 436 18.11 -5.11 -20.13
N ARG A 437 16.76 -5.20 -20.20
CA ARG A 437 16.06 -5.03 -21.47
C ARG A 437 16.29 -3.64 -22.02
N SER A 438 16.53 -3.56 -23.34
CA SER A 438 16.77 -2.30 -24.01
C SER A 438 15.49 -1.50 -24.18
N PHE A 439 15.46 -0.31 -23.59
CA PHE A 439 14.40 0.69 -23.77
C PHE A 439 15.01 2.03 -24.17
N PRO A 440 14.25 2.92 -24.83
CA PRO A 440 14.70 4.30 -25.04
C PRO A 440 15.06 4.97 -23.71
N ARG A 441 16.08 5.81 -23.69
CA ARG A 441 16.42 6.59 -22.49
C ARG A 441 15.24 7.45 -22.06
N LEU A 442 15.10 7.62 -20.72
CA LEU A 442 14.12 8.55 -20.18
C LEU A 442 14.45 9.98 -20.58
N THR A 443 13.42 10.72 -20.89
CA THR A 443 13.45 12.17 -21.07
C THR A 443 12.66 12.85 -19.94
N TYR A 444 12.94 14.14 -19.73
CA TYR A 444 12.41 14.91 -18.61
C TYR A 444 11.89 16.26 -19.11
N THR A 445 11.16 16.24 -20.20
CA THR A 445 10.56 17.40 -20.86
C THR A 445 9.19 17.73 -20.29
N ALA A 446 8.67 18.92 -20.61
CA ALA A 446 7.30 19.28 -20.27
C ALA A 446 6.27 18.32 -20.89
N ALA A 447 6.54 17.83 -22.11
CA ALA A 447 5.67 16.85 -22.77
C ALA A 447 5.65 15.51 -22.03
N ASP A 448 6.78 15.05 -21.48
CA ASP A 448 6.81 13.84 -20.65
C ASP A 448 6.01 14.03 -19.34
N ALA A 449 6.04 15.22 -18.76
CA ALA A 449 5.26 15.56 -17.58
C ALA A 449 3.75 15.53 -17.88
N GLU A 450 3.34 16.08 -19.03
CA GLU A 450 1.94 16.07 -19.45
C GLU A 450 1.41 14.66 -19.71
N GLN A 451 2.23 13.77 -20.25
CA GLN A 451 1.84 12.36 -20.48
C GLN A 451 1.52 11.61 -19.18
N LEU A 452 2.13 11.98 -18.05
CA LEU A 452 1.80 11.45 -16.72
C LEU A 452 0.42 11.90 -16.20
N LEU A 453 -0.22 12.85 -16.88
CA LEU A 453 -1.54 13.39 -16.55
C LEU A 453 -2.55 13.20 -17.69
N GLN A 454 -2.20 12.44 -18.73
CA GLN A 454 -3.03 12.29 -19.91
C GLN A 454 -4.28 11.45 -19.63
N LEU A 455 -5.45 12.03 -19.89
CA LEU A 455 -6.70 11.29 -19.93
C LEU A 455 -6.97 10.80 -21.36
N ASP A 456 -7.32 9.52 -21.48
CA ASP A 456 -7.86 8.98 -22.73
C ASP A 456 -9.41 9.08 -22.70
N PRO A 457 -10.08 9.21 -23.84
CA PRO A 457 -11.54 9.15 -23.91
C PRO A 457 -12.07 7.82 -23.36
N ALA A 458 -12.95 7.89 -22.36
CA ALA A 458 -13.57 6.71 -21.77
C ALA A 458 -14.91 7.08 -21.11
N PRO A 459 -15.84 6.13 -20.91
CA PRO A 459 -17.19 6.42 -20.44
C PRO A 459 -17.22 6.81 -18.95
N ARG A 460 -18.22 7.63 -18.61
CA ARG A 460 -18.67 7.96 -17.24
C ARG A 460 -20.15 7.67 -17.16
N THR A 461 -20.52 6.53 -16.61
CA THR A 461 -21.90 6.03 -16.66
C THR A 461 -22.56 6.06 -15.28
N ALA A 462 -23.89 6.13 -15.24
CA ALA A 462 -24.64 5.97 -13.99
C ALA A 462 -24.37 4.60 -13.34
N ARG A 463 -24.16 3.53 -14.15
CA ARG A 463 -23.73 2.22 -13.65
C ARG A 463 -22.36 2.31 -12.98
N GLY A 464 -21.39 3.00 -13.61
CA GLY A 464 -20.07 3.21 -13.01
C GLY A 464 -20.15 3.93 -11.66
N ALA A 465 -21.06 4.94 -11.53
CA ALA A 465 -21.30 5.60 -10.25
C ALA A 465 -21.87 4.63 -9.19
N ARG A 466 -22.78 3.74 -9.57
CA ARG A 466 -23.33 2.70 -8.69
C ARG A 466 -22.27 1.73 -8.22
N ASP A 467 -21.42 1.26 -9.13
CA ASP A 467 -20.30 0.36 -8.80
C ASP A 467 -19.32 1.01 -7.82
N LEU A 468 -18.99 2.31 -8.03
CA LEU A 468 -18.16 3.08 -7.13
C LEU A 468 -18.78 3.19 -5.73
N LEU A 469 -20.06 3.58 -5.65
CA LEU A 469 -20.79 3.76 -4.39
C LEU A 469 -20.94 2.45 -3.63
N SER A 470 -21.38 1.40 -4.32
CA SER A 470 -21.61 0.08 -3.73
C SER A 470 -20.36 -0.46 -3.04
N VAL A 471 -19.23 -0.45 -3.75
CA VAL A 471 -17.97 -0.98 -3.18
C VAL A 471 -17.38 -0.03 -2.14
N ALA A 472 -17.51 1.30 -2.30
CA ALA A 472 -17.06 2.25 -1.29
C ALA A 472 -17.80 2.10 0.05
N ILE A 473 -19.14 1.92 0.01
CA ILE A 473 -19.92 1.68 1.23
C ILE A 473 -19.53 0.36 1.88
N GLN A 474 -19.41 -0.71 1.09
CA GLN A 474 -18.99 -2.03 1.60
C GLN A 474 -17.60 -1.97 2.23
N TYR A 475 -16.65 -1.29 1.58
CA TYR A 475 -15.29 -1.15 2.13
C TYR A 475 -15.30 -0.34 3.44
N ALA A 476 -15.98 0.80 3.48
CA ALA A 476 -16.13 1.59 4.69
C ALA A 476 -16.81 0.80 5.82
N ASN A 477 -17.77 -0.07 5.48
CA ASN A 477 -18.43 -0.96 6.42
C ASN A 477 -17.47 -2.00 7.00
N ALA A 478 -16.72 -2.70 6.14
CA ALA A 478 -15.71 -3.67 6.57
C ALA A 478 -14.64 -3.01 7.44
N PHE A 479 -14.14 -1.84 7.02
CA PHE A 479 -13.15 -1.09 7.78
C PHE A 479 -13.64 -0.68 9.18
N SER A 480 -14.90 -0.24 9.28
CA SER A 480 -15.52 0.14 10.57
C SER A 480 -15.59 -1.03 11.55
N GLN A 481 -15.53 -2.26 11.05
CA GLN A 481 -15.46 -3.51 11.84
C GLN A 481 -14.04 -3.99 12.09
N GLY A 482 -13.02 -3.29 11.56
CA GLY A 482 -11.62 -3.67 11.70
C GLY A 482 -11.08 -4.55 10.58
N PHE A 483 -11.80 -4.72 9.47
CA PHE A 483 -11.33 -5.46 8.30
C PHE A 483 -10.83 -4.49 7.24
N GLN A 484 -9.51 -4.38 7.10
CA GLN A 484 -8.88 -3.46 6.15
C GLN A 484 -8.65 -4.07 4.78
N ALA A 485 -8.71 -5.38 4.67
CA ALA A 485 -8.73 -6.12 3.40
C ALA A 485 -9.99 -6.98 3.34
N ALA A 486 -10.83 -6.74 2.36
CA ALA A 486 -12.14 -7.37 2.23
C ALA A 486 -12.36 -7.89 0.81
N ALA A 487 -13.05 -9.03 0.70
CA ALA A 487 -13.48 -9.59 -0.58
C ALA A 487 -14.79 -8.93 -1.00
N LEU A 488 -14.76 -8.02 -1.97
CA LEU A 488 -15.91 -7.20 -2.36
C LEU A 488 -16.20 -7.30 -3.86
N LYS A 489 -17.47 -7.07 -4.22
CA LYS A 489 -17.95 -6.79 -5.58
C LYS A 489 -19.19 -5.90 -5.54
N PRO A 490 -19.55 -5.21 -6.64
CA PRO A 490 -20.75 -4.39 -6.67
C PRO A 490 -22.02 -5.16 -6.30
N ALA A 491 -22.95 -4.53 -5.56
CA ALA A 491 -24.17 -5.19 -5.09
C ALA A 491 -25.06 -5.70 -6.24
N ASP A 492 -25.10 -5.00 -7.36
CA ASP A 492 -25.82 -5.44 -8.57
C ASP A 492 -25.27 -6.75 -9.16
N SER A 493 -24.06 -7.13 -8.76
CA SER A 493 -23.40 -8.36 -9.20
C SER A 493 -23.44 -9.48 -8.15
N PHE A 494 -24.21 -9.32 -7.06
CA PHE A 494 -24.36 -10.32 -6.02
C PHE A 494 -25.03 -11.57 -6.54
N GLY A 495 -24.94 -12.34 -7.20
CA GLY A 495 -25.54 -13.54 -7.82
C GLY A 495 -25.03 -13.76 -9.22
N ASP A 496 -24.18 -12.84 -9.71
CA ASP A 496 -23.50 -13.00 -10.97
C ASP A 496 -22.13 -13.64 -10.72
N ASP A 497 -21.97 -14.89 -11.14
CA ASP A 497 -20.74 -15.66 -10.95
C ASP A 497 -19.63 -15.27 -11.92
N ASP A 498 -19.94 -14.52 -12.99
CA ASP A 498 -18.96 -13.98 -13.92
C ASP A 498 -18.27 -12.71 -13.38
N VAL A 499 -18.88 -12.05 -12.39
CA VAL A 499 -18.29 -10.94 -11.65
C VAL A 499 -17.74 -11.46 -10.32
N LEU A 500 -16.42 -11.39 -10.21
CA LEU A 500 -15.69 -12.00 -9.10
C LEU A 500 -15.52 -11.01 -7.94
N TYR A 501 -15.38 -11.60 -6.76
CA TYR A 501 -14.86 -10.87 -5.62
C TYR A 501 -13.39 -10.50 -5.86
N LEU A 502 -13.08 -9.24 -5.57
CA LEU A 502 -11.71 -8.72 -5.57
C LEU A 502 -11.26 -8.48 -4.14
N MET A 503 -9.99 -8.71 -3.86
CA MET A 503 -9.40 -8.27 -2.60
C MET A 503 -9.27 -6.75 -2.65
N GLU A 504 -10.08 -6.09 -1.87
CA GLU A 504 -10.14 -4.64 -1.76
C GLU A 504 -9.49 -4.19 -0.46
N ASP A 505 -8.55 -3.26 -0.55
CA ASP A 505 -7.86 -2.63 0.55
C ASP A 505 -8.22 -1.14 0.63
N MET A 506 -7.50 -0.39 1.46
CA MET A 506 -7.78 1.01 1.66
C MET A 506 -7.64 1.85 0.39
N ALA A 507 -6.62 1.59 -0.42
CA ALA A 507 -6.42 2.29 -1.69
C ALA A 507 -7.64 2.18 -2.61
N THR A 508 -8.32 1.05 -2.56
CA THR A 508 -9.55 0.82 -3.33
C THR A 508 -10.72 1.67 -2.84
N GLY A 509 -10.88 1.78 -1.53
CA GLY A 509 -11.90 2.65 -0.94
C GLY A 509 -11.66 4.11 -1.29
N GLU A 510 -10.43 4.57 -1.16
CA GLU A 510 -10.04 5.95 -1.47
C GLU A 510 -10.30 6.34 -2.92
N ILE A 511 -9.84 5.53 -3.88
CA ILE A 511 -9.99 5.89 -5.29
C ILE A 511 -11.45 5.96 -5.73
N ARG A 512 -12.31 5.09 -5.18
CA ARG A 512 -13.74 5.14 -5.51
C ARG A 512 -14.40 6.43 -5.04
N ILE A 513 -14.11 6.83 -3.83
CA ILE A 513 -14.59 8.10 -3.26
C ILE A 513 -14.00 9.29 -4.01
N SER A 514 -12.73 9.22 -4.39
CA SER A 514 -12.05 10.27 -5.16
C SER A 514 -12.70 10.51 -6.51
N ILE A 515 -13.04 9.46 -7.25
CA ILE A 515 -13.73 9.60 -8.55
C ILE A 515 -15.14 10.16 -8.37
N LEU A 516 -15.88 9.71 -7.35
CA LEU A 516 -17.20 10.26 -7.03
C LEU A 516 -17.13 11.74 -6.67
N TRP A 517 -16.13 12.13 -5.86
CA TRP A 517 -15.86 13.52 -5.53
C TRP A 517 -15.58 14.37 -6.79
N GLU A 518 -14.69 13.87 -7.68
CA GLU A 518 -14.40 14.54 -8.95
C GLU A 518 -15.67 14.74 -9.78
N TRP A 519 -16.48 13.71 -9.93
CA TRP A 519 -17.70 13.79 -10.74
C TRP A 519 -18.67 14.78 -10.17
N LEU A 520 -18.82 14.83 -8.84
CA LEU A 520 -19.73 15.77 -8.18
C LEU A 520 -19.25 17.21 -8.30
N HIS A 521 -18.02 17.49 -7.84
CA HIS A 521 -17.52 18.87 -7.73
C HIS A 521 -17.08 19.47 -9.07
N LYS A 522 -16.80 18.63 -10.06
CA LYS A 522 -16.50 19.07 -11.43
C LYS A 522 -17.71 18.98 -12.36
N ASN A 523 -18.89 18.66 -11.81
CA ASN A 523 -20.16 18.59 -12.55
C ASN A 523 -20.04 17.73 -13.82
N ALA A 524 -19.51 16.50 -13.65
CA ALA A 524 -19.15 15.61 -14.74
C ALA A 524 -20.34 15.28 -15.65
N VAL A 525 -20.12 15.34 -16.96
CA VAL A 525 -21.11 14.90 -17.96
C VAL A 525 -21.12 13.38 -17.99
N LEU A 526 -22.29 12.79 -17.82
CA LEU A 526 -22.49 11.35 -17.96
C LEU A 526 -22.55 10.94 -19.43
N THR A 527 -22.12 9.72 -19.69
CA THR A 527 -22.08 9.14 -21.03
C THR A 527 -22.81 7.80 -21.05
N TYR A 528 -23.20 7.36 -22.23
CA TYR A 528 -23.49 5.95 -22.50
C TYR A 528 -22.19 5.14 -22.50
N SER A 529 -22.27 3.82 -22.48
CA SER A 529 -21.10 2.93 -22.58
C SER A 529 -20.34 3.13 -23.90
N SER A 530 -20.97 3.66 -24.94
CA SER A 530 -20.34 4.06 -26.20
C SER A 530 -19.44 5.31 -26.09
N GLY A 531 -19.47 6.02 -24.95
CA GLY A 531 -18.79 7.30 -24.78
C GLY A 531 -19.61 8.53 -25.22
N ALA A 532 -20.74 8.36 -25.91
CA ALA A 532 -21.61 9.47 -26.27
C ALA A 532 -22.26 10.09 -25.03
N ALA A 533 -22.35 11.43 -24.97
CA ALA A 533 -22.97 12.13 -23.84
C ALA A 533 -24.47 11.80 -23.74
N THR A 534 -24.96 11.57 -22.51
CA THR A 534 -26.41 11.38 -22.25
C THR A 534 -27.16 12.71 -22.19
N GLY A 535 -26.46 13.81 -21.95
CA GLY A 535 -27.02 15.12 -21.60
C GLY A 535 -27.15 15.34 -20.10
N ASP A 536 -27.04 14.28 -19.28
CA ASP A 536 -27.11 14.37 -17.83
C ASP A 536 -25.78 14.72 -17.21
N ARG A 537 -25.83 15.30 -16.01
CA ARG A 537 -24.65 15.61 -15.20
C ARG A 537 -24.74 14.93 -13.85
N PHE A 538 -23.57 14.58 -13.31
CA PHE A 538 -23.48 14.03 -11.96
C PHE A 538 -23.70 15.16 -10.93
N SER A 539 -24.97 15.39 -10.60
CA SER A 539 -25.41 16.46 -9.70
C SER A 539 -25.52 15.97 -8.25
N PRO A 540 -25.57 16.88 -7.25
CA PRO A 540 -25.81 16.52 -5.86
C PRO A 540 -27.09 15.70 -5.65
N GLY A 541 -28.15 16.02 -6.38
CA GLY A 541 -29.41 15.27 -6.32
C GLY A 541 -29.28 13.85 -6.85
N LEU A 542 -28.56 13.67 -7.97
CA LEU A 542 -28.28 12.33 -8.52
C LEU A 542 -27.38 11.53 -7.59
N PHE A 543 -26.32 12.15 -7.05
CA PHE A 543 -25.44 11.50 -6.07
C PHE A 543 -26.23 11.00 -4.86
N ALA A 544 -27.05 11.85 -4.25
CA ALA A 544 -27.85 11.47 -3.09
C ALA A 544 -28.83 10.32 -3.41
N ALA A 545 -29.49 10.35 -4.55
CA ALA A 545 -30.40 9.29 -4.98
C ALA A 545 -29.66 7.95 -5.16
N LEU A 546 -28.53 7.95 -5.87
CA LEU A 546 -27.73 6.75 -6.09
C LEU A 546 -27.15 6.20 -4.78
N LEU A 547 -26.70 7.08 -3.88
CA LEU A 547 -26.19 6.67 -2.56
C LEU A 547 -27.27 5.96 -1.75
N ASP A 548 -28.50 6.49 -1.73
CA ASP A 548 -29.62 5.89 -1.00
C ASP A 548 -30.06 4.56 -1.62
N GLU A 549 -30.08 4.47 -2.95
CA GLU A 549 -30.41 3.23 -3.65
C GLU A 549 -29.38 2.12 -3.39
N GLU A 550 -28.07 2.41 -3.49
CA GLU A 550 -27.02 1.42 -3.22
C GLU A 550 -27.00 1.02 -1.74
N TYR A 551 -27.20 1.96 -0.83
CA TYR A 551 -27.35 1.67 0.59
C TYR A 551 -28.53 0.74 0.86
N ALA A 552 -29.70 0.99 0.27
CA ALA A 552 -30.89 0.14 0.42
C ALA A 552 -30.65 -1.28 -0.13
N LYS A 553 -29.95 -1.43 -1.26
CA LYS A 553 -29.57 -2.74 -1.80
C LYS A 553 -28.70 -3.52 -0.80
N LEU A 554 -27.71 -2.86 -0.19
CA LEU A 554 -26.83 -3.49 0.79
C LEU A 554 -27.59 -3.89 2.07
N GLN A 555 -28.54 -3.08 2.53
CA GLN A 555 -29.42 -3.44 3.64
C GLN A 555 -30.26 -4.69 3.32
N GLN A 556 -30.82 -4.76 2.11
CA GLN A 556 -31.66 -5.90 1.68
C GLN A 556 -30.83 -7.17 1.43
N ALA A 557 -29.59 -7.02 0.97
CA ALA A 557 -28.71 -8.15 0.71
C ALA A 557 -28.33 -8.91 1.99
N GLY A 558 -28.39 -8.25 3.14
CA GLY A 558 -27.95 -8.83 4.42
C GLY A 558 -26.47 -9.17 4.42
N ASP A 559 -26.08 -10.04 5.34
CA ASP A 559 -24.67 -10.47 5.51
C ASP A 559 -24.32 -11.55 4.49
N ARG A 560 -23.99 -11.17 3.27
CA ARG A 560 -23.58 -12.10 2.20
C ARG A 560 -22.08 -12.31 2.11
N ASP A 561 -21.31 -11.58 2.88
CA ASP A 561 -19.86 -11.66 2.85
C ASP A 561 -19.24 -12.42 4.00
N VAL A 562 -17.93 -12.56 3.90
CA VAL A 562 -17.01 -13.22 4.82
C VAL A 562 -16.92 -12.53 6.20
N HIS A 563 -17.64 -11.43 6.43
CA HIS A 563 -17.52 -10.62 7.62
C HIS A 563 -18.58 -10.96 8.65
N ASP A 564 -18.31 -10.55 9.87
CA ASP A 564 -19.02 -10.77 11.09
C ASP A 564 -20.50 -10.29 11.06
N ASP A 565 -21.34 -10.80 11.93
CA ASP A 565 -22.77 -10.50 12.11
C ASP A 565 -23.07 -9.01 12.47
N SER A 566 -22.05 -8.20 12.75
CA SER A 566 -22.19 -6.77 13.06
C SER A 566 -22.31 -5.83 11.85
N LYS A 567 -22.25 -6.33 10.62
CA LYS A 567 -22.23 -5.56 9.36
C LYS A 567 -23.36 -4.56 9.22
N GLN A 568 -24.57 -4.99 9.57
CA GLN A 568 -25.73 -4.10 9.49
C GLN A 568 -25.66 -2.96 10.52
N THR A 569 -24.98 -3.17 11.64
CA THR A 569 -24.79 -2.16 12.69
C THR A 569 -23.88 -1.03 12.23
N THR A 570 -22.83 -1.34 11.46
CA THR A 570 -21.84 -0.34 10.98
C THR A 570 -22.20 0.24 9.62
N LEU A 571 -23.13 -0.35 8.89
CA LEU A 571 -23.52 0.10 7.56
C LEU A 571 -24.02 1.56 7.51
N PRO A 572 -24.80 2.09 8.48
CA PRO A 572 -25.15 3.51 8.53
C PRO A 572 -23.94 4.43 8.68
N ILE A 573 -22.91 3.98 9.44
CA ILE A 573 -21.65 4.73 9.61
C ILE A 573 -20.90 4.78 8.28
N ALA A 574 -20.82 3.65 7.59
CA ALA A 574 -20.19 3.54 6.28
C ALA A 574 -20.83 4.50 5.25
N ARG A 575 -22.15 4.53 5.18
CA ARG A 575 -22.88 5.48 4.33
C ARG A 575 -22.54 6.93 4.67
N GLU A 576 -22.47 7.27 5.96
CA GLU A 576 -22.14 8.63 6.41
C GLU A 576 -20.72 9.03 6.03
N ILE A 577 -19.76 8.11 6.15
CA ILE A 577 -18.36 8.32 5.74
C ILE A 577 -18.31 8.64 4.24
N VAL A 578 -18.87 7.79 3.40
CA VAL A 578 -18.89 8.00 1.94
C VAL A 578 -19.55 9.31 1.58
N LYS A 579 -20.72 9.61 2.19
CA LYS A 579 -21.44 10.86 1.97
C LYS A 579 -20.58 12.07 2.31
N THR A 580 -20.01 12.10 3.51
CA THR A 580 -19.22 13.24 3.99
C THR A 580 -17.99 13.50 3.12
N TYR A 581 -17.29 12.45 2.70
CA TYR A 581 -16.15 12.60 1.82
C TYR A 581 -16.51 13.17 0.47
N VAL A 582 -17.56 12.64 -0.15
CA VAL A 582 -17.95 13.05 -1.50
C VAL A 582 -18.56 14.44 -1.52
N GLU A 583 -19.32 14.84 -0.48
CA GLU A 583 -19.96 16.16 -0.40
C GLU A 583 -19.02 17.26 0.12
N HIS A 584 -17.88 16.92 0.72
CA HIS A 584 -16.99 17.93 1.29
C HIS A 584 -16.36 18.82 0.20
N ASP A 585 -16.37 20.14 0.39
CA ASP A 585 -15.89 21.11 -0.61
C ASP A 585 -14.42 20.90 -1.02
N ALA A 586 -13.57 20.56 -0.06
CA ALA A 586 -12.21 20.17 -0.33
C ALA A 586 -12.11 18.66 -0.43
N LYS A 587 -11.38 18.16 -1.43
CA LYS A 587 -11.02 16.74 -1.48
C LYS A 587 -10.17 16.40 -0.26
N LEU A 588 -10.74 15.58 0.64
CA LEU A 588 -10.06 15.17 1.85
C LEU A 588 -8.93 14.17 1.50
N PRO A 589 -7.73 14.33 2.06
CA PRO A 589 -6.69 13.33 1.91
C PRO A 589 -7.03 12.14 2.82
N TRP A 590 -6.61 10.97 2.44
CA TRP A 590 -6.57 9.76 3.26
C TRP A 590 -7.88 9.40 3.99
N PHE A 591 -8.58 8.47 3.41
CA PHE A 591 -9.78 7.84 3.99
C PHE A 591 -9.50 7.27 5.40
N ILE A 592 -8.29 6.76 5.62
CA ILE A 592 -7.86 6.21 6.90
C ILE A 592 -7.86 7.24 8.03
N ASP A 593 -7.53 8.48 7.76
CA ASP A 593 -7.45 9.50 8.80
C ASP A 593 -8.81 9.84 9.38
N LEU A 594 -9.87 9.74 8.58
CA LEU A 594 -11.26 9.80 9.07
C LEU A 594 -11.66 8.55 9.86
N LEU A 595 -11.23 7.37 9.40
CA LEU A 595 -11.59 6.09 9.97
C LEU A 595 -10.74 5.69 11.18
N ASN A 596 -9.62 6.36 11.42
CA ASN A 596 -8.82 6.22 12.64
C ASN A 596 -9.53 6.68 13.91
N VAL A 597 -10.74 7.06 13.74
CA VAL A 597 -11.68 7.24 14.80
C VAL A 597 -11.98 5.88 15.41
N ASN A 598 -11.77 5.74 16.70
CA ASN A 598 -12.13 4.51 17.41
C ASN A 598 -13.65 4.27 17.31
N LEU A 599 -14.08 3.59 16.24
CA LEU A 599 -15.48 3.26 15.99
C LEU A 599 -15.93 2.02 16.77
N GLY A 600 -15.15 1.56 17.75
CA GLY A 600 -15.45 0.37 18.53
C GLY A 600 -16.81 0.38 19.24
N ASN A 601 -17.45 1.54 19.34
CA ASN A 601 -18.78 1.67 19.95
C ASN A 601 -19.93 1.58 18.93
N HIS A 602 -19.63 1.55 17.63
CA HIS A 602 -20.63 1.56 16.54
C HIS A 602 -21.69 2.68 16.69
N ASP A 603 -21.31 3.79 17.30
CA ASP A 603 -22.20 4.94 17.56
C ASP A 603 -22.12 5.91 16.39
N LEU A 604 -23.21 6.01 15.64
CA LEU A 604 -23.33 6.91 14.49
C LEU A 604 -23.20 8.39 14.87
N ALA A 605 -23.71 8.80 16.03
CA ALA A 605 -23.61 10.20 16.48
C ALA A 605 -22.16 10.57 16.79
N GLU A 606 -21.43 9.69 17.46
CA GLU A 606 -20.01 9.86 17.75
C GLU A 606 -19.18 9.82 16.46
N ALA A 607 -19.47 8.91 15.53
CA ALA A 607 -18.82 8.87 14.22
C ALA A 607 -18.99 10.20 13.48
N ARG A 608 -20.22 10.74 13.40
CA ARG A 608 -20.50 12.06 12.79
C ARG A 608 -19.72 13.18 13.44
N ARG A 609 -19.73 13.24 14.78
CA ARG A 609 -19.01 14.26 15.53
C ARG A 609 -17.51 14.25 15.19
N ARG A 610 -16.90 13.08 15.11
CA ARG A 610 -15.47 12.94 14.82
C ARG A 610 -15.15 13.25 13.37
N ILE A 611 -15.98 12.81 12.41
CA ILE A 611 -15.85 13.16 11.01
C ILE A 611 -15.90 14.68 10.82
N GLN A 612 -16.85 15.36 11.49
CA GLN A 612 -16.96 16.81 11.46
C GLN A 612 -15.72 17.49 12.03
N MET A 613 -15.25 17.04 13.20
CA MET A 613 -14.03 17.58 13.83
C MET A 613 -12.81 17.41 12.92
N PHE A 614 -12.66 16.27 12.26
CA PHE A 614 -11.60 16.04 11.30
C PHE A 614 -11.68 17.02 10.14
N SER A 615 -12.85 17.14 9.52
CA SER A 615 -13.08 18.02 8.37
C SER A 615 -12.78 19.49 8.71
N GLU A 616 -13.19 19.95 9.89
CA GLU A 616 -12.91 21.31 10.37
C GLU A 616 -11.42 21.57 10.58
N ARG A 617 -10.69 20.62 11.17
CA ARG A 617 -9.24 20.72 11.36
C ARG A 617 -8.48 20.70 10.05
N PHE A 618 -8.87 19.80 9.15
CA PHE A 618 -8.30 19.73 7.81
C PHE A 618 -8.54 21.03 7.03
N GLY A 619 -9.75 21.60 7.11
CA GLY A 619 -10.07 22.89 6.50
C GLY A 619 -9.22 24.06 7.02
N LYS A 620 -8.68 23.96 8.23
CA LYS A 620 -7.72 24.90 8.82
C LYS A 620 -6.27 24.62 8.42
N GLY A 621 -6.01 23.59 7.61
CA GLY A 621 -4.66 23.19 7.22
C GLY A 621 -3.89 22.44 8.33
N GLU A 622 -4.58 21.93 9.34
CA GLU A 622 -3.95 21.15 10.40
C GLU A 622 -3.70 19.72 9.92
N ARG A 623 -2.51 19.19 10.23
CA ARG A 623 -2.25 17.76 10.08
C ARG A 623 -3.08 17.00 11.11
N VAL A 624 -3.97 16.16 10.62
CA VAL A 624 -4.81 15.31 11.48
C VAL A 624 -4.28 13.88 11.39
N THR A 625 -3.90 13.31 12.52
CA THR A 625 -3.34 11.96 12.61
C THR A 625 -4.09 11.13 13.63
N ALA A 626 -3.85 9.81 13.61
CA ALA A 626 -4.48 8.83 14.50
C ALA A 626 -4.27 9.11 16.00
N ASN A 627 -3.32 9.97 16.35
CA ASN A 627 -2.96 10.26 17.74
C ASN A 627 -3.75 11.40 18.38
N LEU A 628 -4.89 11.78 17.79
CA LEU A 628 -5.74 12.82 18.38
C LEU A 628 -6.07 12.58 19.87
N ASP A 629 -6.08 11.33 20.29
CA ASP A 629 -6.46 10.90 21.64
C ASP A 629 -5.37 10.05 22.33
N PHE A 630 -4.09 10.41 22.19
CA PHE A 630 -3.02 9.64 22.86
C PHE A 630 -3.21 9.57 24.38
N ASN A 631 -3.93 10.52 24.97
CA ASN A 631 -4.20 10.61 26.41
C ASN A 631 -5.56 10.03 26.83
N SER A 632 -6.39 9.50 25.91
CA SER A 632 -7.71 8.91 26.19
C SER A 632 -7.66 7.39 26.35
#